data_8887d8181c4ce707294f71dd80f2b097
#
_entry.id   8887d8181c4ce707294f71dd80f2b097
#
_cell.length_a   1.000
_cell.length_b   1.000
_cell.length_c   1.000
_cell.angle_alpha   90.00
_cell.angle_beta   90.00
_cell.angle_gamma   90.00
#
_symmetry.space_group_name_H-M   'P 1'
#
loop_
_entity.id
_entity.type
_entity.pdbx_description
1 polymer ?
#
loop_
_entity_poly.entity_id
_entity_poly.type
_entity_poly.pdbx_seq_one_letter_code
_entity_poly.pdbx_strand_id
1 'polypeptide(L)'
;MLFRSDPYYGEGLEGILNARGAQLTGIINGIDKTVFNPHSDPLIPAHFDRGHLNGKVACKAALQEQMGLEIQPGVPIFAMVTRMTEQKGFDLVACVLDDLMSRENMQFMLLGSGDERFENFMRAAEYRYKGRVCSYIGYNENLAHLVYAGSDFYLMPSRFEPCGLSQMIAMRYGTIPIVRETGGLRDTVMPYNQYTGEGNGFSFANYDAWEMRDAVRKALECYQNEEVMHGLITNAMKADFGFERSAEEYARHYLWML
;
A
#
# COMPACT_ATOMS: atom_id res chain seq x y z
N MET A 1 15.99 8.79 8.93
CA MET A 1 14.64 9.11 9.47
C MET A 1 14.44 10.61 9.34
N LEU A 2 13.56 11.08 8.45
CA LEU A 2 13.36 12.52 8.12
C LEU A 2 12.98 13.36 9.33
N PHE A 3 12.13 12.85 10.22
CA PHE A 3 11.70 13.55 11.44
C PHE A 3 12.84 13.99 12.35
N ARG A 4 13.98 13.32 12.31
CA ARG A 4 15.11 13.61 13.20
C ARG A 4 15.99 14.74 12.72
N SER A 5 16.06 14.95 11.40
CA SER A 5 17.07 15.79 10.79
C SER A 5 16.53 17.01 10.04
N ASP A 6 15.23 17.05 9.76
CA ASP A 6 14.60 18.09 8.95
C ASP A 6 13.64 18.93 9.79
N PRO A 7 13.85 20.26 9.93
CA PRO A 7 12.95 21.15 10.67
C PRO A 7 11.50 21.10 10.21
N TYR A 8 11.25 20.89 8.92
CA TYR A 8 9.91 20.80 8.36
C TYR A 8 9.12 19.59 8.87
N TYR A 9 9.79 18.45 9.07
CA TYR A 9 9.16 17.22 9.57
C TYR A 9 9.31 17.03 11.08
N GLY A 10 10.23 17.76 11.71
CA GLY A 10 10.57 17.62 13.12
C GLY A 10 9.57 18.30 14.06
N GLU A 11 8.71 19.19 13.53
CA GLU A 11 7.72 19.95 14.31
C GLU A 11 8.34 20.67 15.52
N GLY A 12 9.58 21.15 15.39
CA GLY A 12 10.37 21.79 16.46
C GLY A 12 11.09 20.80 17.39
N LEU A 13 11.01 19.50 17.16
CA LEU A 13 11.67 18.47 17.97
C LEU A 13 12.99 17.99 17.35
N GLU A 14 13.35 18.42 16.15
CA GLU A 14 14.53 17.96 15.40
C GLU A 14 15.82 18.18 16.19
N GLY A 15 15.95 19.27 16.94
CA GLY A 15 17.10 19.56 17.80
C GLY A 15 17.29 18.52 18.90
N ILE A 16 16.23 18.17 19.61
CA ILE A 16 16.22 17.17 20.68
C ILE A 16 16.48 15.78 20.10
N LEU A 17 15.81 15.44 18.99
CA LEU A 17 15.94 14.13 18.33
C LEU A 17 17.36 13.92 17.77
N ASN A 18 17.98 14.97 17.22
CA ASN A 18 19.35 14.92 16.75
C ASN A 18 20.35 14.78 17.91
N ALA A 19 20.12 15.49 19.04
CA ALA A 19 20.97 15.39 20.24
C ALA A 19 20.94 13.99 20.86
N ARG A 20 19.85 13.25 20.73
CA ARG A 20 19.74 11.85 21.21
C ARG A 20 20.57 10.89 20.33
N GLY A 21 20.78 11.20 19.06
CA GLY A 21 21.67 10.44 18.17
C GLY A 21 21.44 8.93 18.21
N ALA A 22 22.46 8.19 18.61
CA ALA A 22 22.43 6.72 18.70
C ALA A 22 21.54 6.16 19.83
N GLN A 23 21.09 7.00 20.77
CA GLN A 23 20.14 6.59 21.84
C GLN A 23 18.70 6.49 21.34
N LEU A 24 18.42 6.97 20.12
CA LEU A 24 17.10 6.92 19.52
C LEU A 24 16.93 5.62 18.73
N THR A 25 16.03 4.78 19.15
CA THR A 25 15.68 3.53 18.46
C THR A 25 14.25 3.63 17.94
N GLY A 26 14.03 3.14 16.72
CA GLY A 26 12.70 3.02 16.12
C GLY A 26 12.25 1.56 16.11
N ILE A 27 11.02 1.32 16.55
CA ILE A 27 10.38 0.00 16.49
C ILE A 27 9.16 0.12 15.57
N ILE A 28 9.10 -0.69 14.53
CA ILE A 28 7.97 -0.76 13.60
C ILE A 28 6.79 -1.41 14.32
N ASN A 29 5.59 -0.83 14.20
CA ASN A 29 4.36 -1.45 14.69
C ASN A 29 4.07 -2.75 13.93
N GLY A 30 3.46 -3.71 14.61
CA GLY A 30 2.91 -4.90 13.98
C GLY A 30 1.48 -4.70 13.49
N ILE A 31 0.97 -5.72 12.78
CA ILE A 31 -0.44 -5.88 12.43
C ILE A 31 -1.03 -7.09 13.17
N ASP A 32 -2.34 -7.06 13.41
CA ASP A 32 -3.05 -8.22 13.95
C ASP A 32 -3.24 -9.28 12.85
N LYS A 33 -2.41 -10.34 12.91
CA LYS A 33 -2.45 -11.44 11.95
C LYS A 33 -3.67 -12.34 12.10
N THR A 34 -4.46 -12.17 13.15
CA THR A 34 -5.73 -12.89 13.35
C THR A 34 -6.84 -12.19 12.61
N VAL A 35 -6.92 -10.86 12.76
CA VAL A 35 -7.90 -10.02 12.06
C VAL A 35 -7.58 -9.97 10.56
N PHE A 36 -6.33 -9.66 10.21
CA PHE A 36 -5.89 -9.57 8.81
C PHE A 36 -5.30 -10.90 8.34
N ASN A 37 -6.17 -11.87 8.05
CA ASN A 37 -5.76 -13.20 7.62
C ASN A 37 -6.62 -13.72 6.46
N PRO A 38 -6.14 -13.69 5.20
CA PRO A 38 -6.93 -14.11 4.05
C PRO A 38 -7.39 -15.58 4.09
N HIS A 39 -6.75 -16.42 4.95
CA HIS A 39 -7.18 -17.80 5.14
C HIS A 39 -8.47 -17.94 5.96
N SER A 40 -8.77 -16.97 6.84
CA SER A 40 -9.89 -17.07 7.80
C SER A 40 -10.70 -15.78 7.96
N ASP A 41 -10.43 -14.75 7.16
CA ASP A 41 -11.12 -13.46 7.22
C ASP A 41 -12.60 -13.60 6.83
N PRO A 42 -13.54 -13.36 7.75
CA PRO A 42 -14.98 -13.48 7.45
C PRO A 42 -15.53 -12.36 6.56
N LEU A 43 -14.74 -11.30 6.32
CA LEU A 43 -15.15 -10.12 5.56
C LEU A 43 -14.84 -10.22 4.06
N ILE A 44 -14.16 -11.29 3.62
CA ILE A 44 -13.87 -11.54 2.22
C ILE A 44 -14.70 -12.71 1.66
N PRO A 45 -15.14 -12.66 0.40
CA PRO A 45 -16.05 -13.65 -0.17
C PRO A 45 -15.41 -15.03 -0.41
N ALA A 46 -14.06 -15.10 -0.49
CA ALA A 46 -13.35 -16.36 -0.68
C ALA A 46 -12.00 -16.32 0.05
N HIS A 47 -11.73 -17.39 0.79
CA HIS A 47 -10.47 -17.51 1.52
C HIS A 47 -9.35 -17.99 0.61
N PHE A 48 -8.13 -17.58 0.93
CA PHE A 48 -6.92 -17.99 0.21
C PHE A 48 -5.68 -17.93 1.11
N ASP A 49 -4.64 -18.56 0.65
CA ASP A 49 -3.31 -18.49 1.26
C ASP A 49 -2.24 -18.44 0.16
N ARG A 50 -0.98 -18.33 0.58
CA ARG A 50 0.17 -18.25 -0.33
C ARG A 50 0.29 -19.42 -1.31
N GLY A 51 -0.17 -20.61 -0.94
CA GLY A 51 -0.15 -21.83 -1.78
C GLY A 51 -1.36 -21.95 -2.70
N HIS A 52 -2.44 -21.25 -2.40
CA HIS A 52 -3.73 -21.40 -3.09
C HIS A 52 -4.37 -20.01 -3.28
N LEU A 53 -4.04 -19.35 -4.38
CA LEU A 53 -4.46 -17.97 -4.68
C LEU A 53 -5.82 -17.85 -5.40
N ASN A 54 -6.53 -18.95 -5.64
CA ASN A 54 -7.82 -18.92 -6.37
C ASN A 54 -8.87 -18.03 -5.66
N GLY A 55 -8.85 -17.98 -4.31
CA GLY A 55 -9.73 -17.10 -3.55
C GLY A 55 -9.45 -15.62 -3.80
N LYS A 56 -8.20 -15.23 -4.05
CA LYS A 56 -7.85 -13.85 -4.41
C LYS A 56 -8.49 -13.44 -5.73
N VAL A 57 -8.55 -14.34 -6.70
CA VAL A 57 -9.23 -14.08 -7.99
C VAL A 57 -10.73 -13.84 -7.77
N ALA A 58 -11.37 -14.63 -6.92
CA ALA A 58 -12.76 -14.44 -6.56
C ALA A 58 -13.02 -13.11 -5.80
N CYS A 59 -12.11 -12.75 -4.89
CA CYS A 59 -12.15 -11.44 -4.20
C CYS A 59 -12.01 -10.27 -5.19
N LYS A 60 -11.15 -10.39 -6.20
CA LYS A 60 -11.00 -9.37 -7.25
C LYS A 60 -12.30 -9.18 -8.04
N ALA A 61 -12.91 -10.26 -8.50
CA ALA A 61 -14.19 -10.19 -9.20
C ALA A 61 -15.30 -9.56 -8.34
N ALA A 62 -15.38 -9.94 -7.06
CA ALA A 62 -16.33 -9.35 -6.12
C ALA A 62 -16.08 -7.86 -5.87
N LEU A 63 -14.81 -7.43 -5.77
CA LEU A 63 -14.45 -6.02 -5.65
C LEU A 63 -14.88 -5.23 -6.88
N GLN A 64 -14.62 -5.76 -8.08
CA GLN A 64 -15.02 -5.14 -9.35
C GLN A 64 -16.54 -4.99 -9.43
N GLU A 65 -17.28 -6.04 -9.12
CA GLU A 65 -18.74 -6.02 -9.12
C GLU A 65 -19.31 -5.03 -8.10
N GLN A 66 -18.85 -5.10 -6.84
CA GLN A 66 -19.35 -4.25 -5.76
C GLN A 66 -19.09 -2.77 -6.01
N MET A 67 -17.95 -2.45 -6.66
CA MET A 67 -17.53 -1.06 -6.91
C MET A 67 -17.92 -0.55 -8.30
N GLY A 68 -18.60 -1.35 -9.11
CA GLY A 68 -19.03 -0.95 -10.46
C GLY A 68 -17.89 -0.80 -11.46
N LEU A 69 -16.77 -1.48 -11.21
CA LEU A 69 -15.69 -1.65 -12.19
C LEU A 69 -16.06 -2.72 -13.21
N GLU A 70 -15.49 -2.65 -14.40
CA GLU A 70 -15.62 -3.73 -15.37
C GLU A 70 -14.96 -5.01 -14.85
N ILE A 71 -15.68 -6.15 -14.92
CA ILE A 71 -15.15 -7.43 -14.47
C ILE A 71 -14.15 -7.95 -15.52
N GLN A 72 -12.88 -7.70 -15.29
CA GLN A 72 -11.77 -8.05 -16.18
C GLN A 72 -10.63 -8.69 -15.38
N PRO A 73 -10.54 -10.03 -15.32
CA PRO A 73 -9.53 -10.74 -14.51
C PRO A 73 -8.08 -10.37 -14.86
N GLY A 74 -7.81 -10.13 -16.15
CA GLY A 74 -6.47 -9.79 -16.67
C GLY A 74 -6.08 -8.31 -16.54
N VAL A 75 -6.96 -7.44 -16.03
CA VAL A 75 -6.65 -6.01 -15.83
C VAL A 75 -6.34 -5.77 -14.36
N PRO A 76 -5.16 -5.22 -14.03
CA PRO A 76 -4.76 -5.01 -12.63
C PRO A 76 -5.56 -3.88 -11.97
N ILE A 77 -5.90 -4.09 -10.69
CA ILE A 77 -6.50 -3.07 -9.81
C ILE A 77 -5.41 -2.46 -8.94
N PHE A 78 -5.21 -1.15 -9.07
CA PHE A 78 -4.41 -0.34 -8.16
C PHE A 78 -5.33 0.30 -7.12
N ALA A 79 -5.06 0.09 -5.84
CA ALA A 79 -5.93 0.56 -4.78
C ALA A 79 -5.22 1.47 -3.78
N MET A 80 -6.01 2.35 -3.15
CA MET A 80 -5.63 3.11 -1.97
C MET A 80 -6.75 3.02 -0.92
N VAL A 81 -6.38 2.74 0.33
CA VAL A 81 -7.26 2.88 1.50
C VAL A 81 -6.63 3.91 2.41
N THR A 82 -7.06 5.18 2.30
CA THR A 82 -6.33 6.28 2.94
C THR A 82 -7.16 7.55 3.03
N ARG A 83 -6.72 8.49 3.87
CA ARG A 83 -7.20 9.87 3.82
C ARG A 83 -6.71 10.56 2.54
N MET A 84 -7.60 11.25 1.84
CA MET A 84 -7.26 12.03 0.65
C MET A 84 -6.63 13.37 1.05
N THR A 85 -5.34 13.37 1.34
CA THR A 85 -4.55 14.53 1.77
C THR A 85 -3.20 14.57 1.06
N GLU A 86 -2.55 15.73 1.02
CA GLU A 86 -1.18 15.85 0.52
C GLU A 86 -0.18 15.00 1.33
N GLN A 87 -0.41 14.85 2.64
CA GLN A 87 0.43 13.97 3.45
C GLN A 87 0.48 12.54 2.90
N LYS A 88 -0.66 12.07 2.39
CA LYS A 88 -0.77 10.72 1.80
C LYS A 88 -0.41 10.67 0.32
N GLY A 89 0.07 11.78 -0.23
CA GLY A 89 0.54 11.88 -1.62
C GLY A 89 -0.59 11.89 -2.64
N PHE A 90 -1.80 12.31 -2.24
CA PHE A 90 -2.92 12.32 -3.16
C PHE A 90 -2.79 13.38 -4.25
N ASP A 91 -2.03 14.45 -4.00
CA ASP A 91 -1.64 15.44 -5.00
C ASP A 91 -0.79 14.83 -6.13
N LEU A 92 0.10 13.87 -5.82
CA LEU A 92 0.85 13.14 -6.85
C LEU A 92 -0.08 12.28 -7.70
N VAL A 93 -1.05 11.58 -7.06
CA VAL A 93 -2.05 10.77 -7.77
C VAL A 93 -2.88 11.65 -8.69
N ALA A 94 -3.40 12.77 -8.18
CA ALA A 94 -4.20 13.70 -8.98
C ALA A 94 -3.43 14.27 -10.18
N CYS A 95 -2.11 14.42 -10.07
CA CYS A 95 -1.25 14.92 -11.14
C CYS A 95 -1.15 13.95 -12.32
N VAL A 96 -1.08 12.62 -12.07
CA VAL A 96 -0.76 11.63 -13.12
C VAL A 96 -1.87 10.62 -13.41
N LEU A 97 -2.98 10.62 -12.68
CA LEU A 97 -4.04 9.64 -12.88
C LEU A 97 -4.60 9.67 -14.31
N ASP A 98 -4.82 10.84 -14.87
CA ASP A 98 -5.31 10.99 -16.24
C ASP A 98 -4.30 10.47 -17.29
N ASP A 99 -3.00 10.68 -17.08
CA ASP A 99 -1.96 10.10 -17.95
C ASP A 99 -1.96 8.57 -17.87
N LEU A 100 -2.02 8.01 -16.67
CA LEU A 100 -2.09 6.56 -16.44
C LEU A 100 -3.36 5.96 -17.08
N MET A 101 -4.53 6.51 -16.79
CA MET A 101 -5.80 5.97 -17.26
C MET A 101 -5.97 6.09 -18.79
N SER A 102 -5.32 7.06 -19.44
CA SER A 102 -5.39 7.24 -20.90
C SER A 102 -4.41 6.34 -21.66
N ARG A 103 -3.33 5.89 -21.01
CA ARG A 103 -2.23 5.16 -21.67
C ARG A 103 -2.14 3.71 -21.27
N GLU A 104 -2.55 3.37 -20.04
CA GLU A 104 -2.35 2.05 -19.45
C GLU A 104 -3.68 1.31 -19.30
N ASN A 105 -3.63 -0.01 -19.46
CA ASN A 105 -4.78 -0.88 -19.21
C ASN A 105 -4.80 -1.29 -17.72
N MET A 106 -5.42 -0.48 -16.90
CA MET A 106 -5.52 -0.67 -15.45
C MET A 106 -6.85 -0.16 -14.90
N GLN A 107 -7.19 -0.59 -13.70
CA GLN A 107 -8.27 -0.04 -12.90
C GLN A 107 -7.69 0.65 -11.65
N PHE A 108 -8.38 1.68 -11.18
CA PHE A 108 -7.99 2.42 -9.97
C PHE A 108 -9.16 2.48 -8.99
N MET A 109 -8.90 2.12 -7.73
CA MET A 109 -9.89 2.11 -6.66
C MET A 109 -9.40 2.90 -5.45
N LEU A 110 -10.24 3.79 -4.91
CA LEU A 110 -9.98 4.55 -3.69
C LEU A 110 -11.05 4.28 -2.64
N LEU A 111 -10.63 3.98 -1.42
CA LEU A 111 -11.47 3.99 -0.22
C LEU A 111 -10.92 5.03 0.76
N GLY A 112 -11.71 6.04 1.10
CA GLY A 112 -11.34 7.04 2.10
C GLY A 112 -12.08 8.36 1.94
N SER A 113 -11.74 9.33 2.79
CA SER A 113 -12.25 10.70 2.73
C SER A 113 -11.12 11.68 3.04
N GLY A 114 -11.31 12.97 2.78
CA GLY A 114 -10.28 13.95 3.06
C GLY A 114 -10.59 15.34 2.56
N ASP A 115 -9.61 15.96 1.90
CA ASP A 115 -9.78 17.31 1.34
C ASP A 115 -10.83 17.30 0.23
N GLU A 116 -11.80 18.20 0.29
CA GLU A 116 -12.91 18.28 -0.66
C GLU A 116 -12.44 18.37 -2.13
N ARG A 117 -11.32 19.06 -2.38
CA ARG A 117 -10.74 19.16 -3.73
C ARG A 117 -10.37 17.79 -4.30
N PHE A 118 -9.85 16.88 -3.46
CA PHE A 118 -9.47 15.54 -3.87
C PHE A 118 -10.69 14.61 -4.00
N GLU A 119 -11.68 14.76 -3.13
CA GLU A 119 -12.94 14.05 -3.28
C GLU A 119 -13.65 14.42 -4.59
N ASN A 120 -13.70 15.72 -4.90
CA ASN A 120 -14.27 16.22 -6.16
C ASN A 120 -13.46 15.75 -7.39
N PHE A 121 -12.13 15.71 -7.27
CA PHE A 121 -11.28 15.13 -8.32
C PHE A 121 -11.63 13.66 -8.58
N MET A 122 -11.82 12.85 -7.53
CA MET A 122 -12.19 11.44 -7.68
C MET A 122 -13.56 11.25 -8.31
N ARG A 123 -14.57 12.02 -7.91
CA ARG A 123 -15.90 11.99 -8.54
C ARG A 123 -15.83 12.33 -10.05
N ALA A 124 -15.00 13.30 -10.41
CA ALA A 124 -14.77 13.65 -11.82
C ALA A 124 -14.02 12.55 -12.59
N ALA A 125 -13.05 11.89 -11.96
CA ALA A 125 -12.31 10.77 -12.55
C ALA A 125 -13.22 9.55 -12.75
N GLU A 126 -14.08 9.20 -11.80
CA GLU A 126 -15.09 8.15 -11.96
C GLU A 126 -16.02 8.40 -13.15
N TYR A 127 -16.49 9.62 -13.30
CA TYR A 127 -17.34 9.99 -14.45
C TYR A 127 -16.58 9.83 -15.77
N ARG A 128 -15.31 10.26 -15.82
CA ARG A 128 -14.46 10.24 -17.01
C ARG A 128 -14.04 8.84 -17.42
N TYR A 129 -13.72 7.99 -16.44
CA TYR A 129 -13.20 6.64 -16.62
C TYR A 129 -14.16 5.59 -16.07
N LYS A 130 -15.45 5.73 -16.42
CA LYS A 130 -16.51 4.82 -15.96
C LYS A 130 -16.13 3.36 -16.19
N GLY A 131 -16.30 2.53 -15.15
CA GLY A 131 -15.93 1.11 -15.16
C GLY A 131 -14.43 0.83 -14.97
N ARG A 132 -13.58 1.87 -14.93
CA ARG A 132 -12.13 1.73 -14.73
C ARG A 132 -11.62 2.47 -13.49
N VAL A 133 -12.30 3.54 -13.05
CA VAL A 133 -12.02 4.26 -11.82
C VAL A 133 -13.24 4.21 -10.93
N CYS A 134 -13.06 3.94 -9.64
CA CYS A 134 -14.11 4.01 -8.64
C CYS A 134 -13.57 4.55 -7.30
N SER A 135 -14.46 5.14 -6.52
CA SER A 135 -14.15 5.53 -5.15
C SER A 135 -15.32 5.26 -4.19
N TYR A 136 -14.97 4.96 -2.95
CA TYR A 136 -15.91 5.01 -1.83
C TYR A 136 -15.45 6.14 -0.90
N ILE A 137 -16.18 7.25 -0.92
CA ILE A 137 -15.85 8.41 -0.08
C ILE A 137 -16.46 8.20 1.30
N GLY A 138 -15.60 7.89 2.27
CA GLY A 138 -15.97 7.57 3.64
C GLY A 138 -15.09 6.51 4.27
N TYR A 139 -15.49 6.02 5.43
CA TYR A 139 -14.88 4.89 6.12
C TYR A 139 -15.77 3.65 6.00
N ASN A 140 -15.18 2.53 5.60
CA ASN A 140 -15.86 1.24 5.54
C ASN A 140 -14.84 0.11 5.74
N GLU A 141 -14.83 -0.48 6.93
CA GLU A 141 -13.88 -1.53 7.31
C GLU A 141 -14.07 -2.80 6.48
N ASN A 142 -15.30 -3.24 6.28
CA ASN A 142 -15.59 -4.44 5.49
C ASN A 142 -15.08 -4.28 4.05
N LEU A 143 -15.34 -3.11 3.46
CA LEU A 143 -14.83 -2.81 2.12
C LEU A 143 -13.30 -2.75 2.10
N ALA A 144 -12.65 -2.24 3.16
CA ALA A 144 -11.19 -2.21 3.23
C ALA A 144 -10.57 -3.61 3.15
N HIS A 145 -11.13 -4.60 3.85
CA HIS A 145 -10.68 -5.99 3.76
C HIS A 145 -10.83 -6.53 2.33
N LEU A 146 -11.97 -6.26 1.67
CA LEU A 146 -12.18 -6.67 0.29
C LEU A 146 -11.21 -5.95 -0.67
N VAL A 147 -10.89 -4.67 -0.45
CA VAL A 147 -9.88 -3.93 -1.22
C VAL A 147 -8.51 -4.56 -1.08
N TYR A 148 -8.08 -4.89 0.14
CA TYR A 148 -6.80 -5.59 0.34
C TYR A 148 -6.79 -6.97 -0.31
N ALA A 149 -7.90 -7.72 -0.26
CA ALA A 149 -7.97 -9.06 -0.83
C ALA A 149 -8.11 -9.07 -2.36
N GLY A 150 -8.85 -8.12 -2.92
CA GLY A 150 -9.23 -8.11 -4.34
C GLY A 150 -8.32 -7.28 -5.25
N SER A 151 -7.48 -6.40 -4.69
CA SER A 151 -6.57 -5.59 -5.50
C SER A 151 -5.28 -6.33 -5.84
N ASP A 152 -4.61 -5.91 -6.90
CA ASP A 152 -3.30 -6.44 -7.31
C ASP A 152 -2.16 -5.60 -6.74
N PHE A 153 -2.34 -4.28 -6.74
CA PHE A 153 -1.35 -3.32 -6.24
C PHE A 153 -1.96 -2.35 -5.23
N TYR A 154 -1.12 -1.92 -4.29
CA TYR A 154 -1.51 -0.98 -3.24
C TYR A 154 -0.60 0.25 -3.24
N LEU A 155 -1.13 1.43 -3.54
CA LEU A 155 -0.35 2.65 -3.75
C LEU A 155 -0.28 3.48 -2.45
N MET A 156 0.94 3.80 -2.01
CA MET A 156 1.22 4.64 -0.84
C MET A 156 2.32 5.69 -1.14
N PRO A 157 2.00 6.76 -1.87
CA PRO A 157 2.96 7.79 -2.25
C PRO A 157 3.17 8.86 -1.16
N SER A 158 3.13 8.47 0.10
CA SER A 158 3.10 9.38 1.24
C SER A 158 4.29 10.34 1.27
N ARG A 159 4.03 11.62 1.54
CA ARG A 159 5.07 12.64 1.77
C ARG A 159 5.92 12.28 2.99
N PHE A 160 5.28 11.79 4.03
CA PHE A 160 5.91 11.16 5.19
C PHE A 160 5.00 10.11 5.78
N GLU A 161 5.58 9.01 6.26
CA GLU A 161 4.85 7.90 6.89
C GLU A 161 5.70 7.30 8.01
N PRO A 162 5.42 7.58 9.29
CA PRO A 162 6.24 7.10 10.40
C PRO A 162 6.36 5.59 10.45
N CYS A 163 5.27 4.88 10.25
CA CYS A 163 5.21 3.42 10.22
C CYS A 163 4.51 2.93 8.95
N GLY A 164 3.23 3.29 8.77
CA GLY A 164 2.33 2.68 7.80
C GLY A 164 1.91 1.28 8.25
N LEU A 165 0.61 1.02 8.24
CA LEU A 165 0.06 -0.31 8.50
C LEU A 165 -0.50 -0.92 7.21
N SER A 166 -1.08 -0.09 6.35
CA SER A 166 -1.81 -0.52 5.18
C SER A 166 -0.96 -1.30 4.18
N GLN A 167 0.33 -0.96 4.00
CA GLN A 167 1.24 -1.74 3.13
C GLN A 167 1.52 -3.13 3.70
N MET A 168 1.62 -3.25 5.04
CA MET A 168 1.83 -4.55 5.68
C MET A 168 0.58 -5.43 5.59
N ILE A 169 -0.60 -4.81 5.75
CA ILE A 169 -1.89 -5.49 5.55
C ILE A 169 -2.02 -5.90 4.08
N ALA A 170 -1.77 -5.02 3.13
CA ALA A 170 -1.81 -5.33 1.71
C ALA A 170 -0.91 -6.53 1.36
N MET A 171 0.34 -6.53 1.82
CA MET A 171 1.27 -7.66 1.63
C MET A 171 0.73 -8.96 2.24
N ARG A 172 0.07 -8.89 3.40
CA ARG A 172 -0.53 -10.07 4.02
C ARG A 172 -1.63 -10.70 3.15
N TYR A 173 -2.35 -9.88 2.37
CA TYR A 173 -3.35 -10.32 1.39
C TYR A 173 -2.77 -10.53 -0.02
N GLY A 174 -1.45 -10.53 -0.18
CA GLY A 174 -0.80 -10.72 -1.48
C GLY A 174 -1.03 -9.56 -2.46
N THR A 175 -1.38 -8.40 -1.96
CA THR A 175 -1.51 -7.16 -2.73
C THR A 175 -0.21 -6.40 -2.64
N ILE A 176 0.42 -6.13 -3.79
CA ILE A 176 1.79 -5.68 -3.88
C ILE A 176 1.88 -4.17 -3.66
N PRO A 177 2.62 -3.70 -2.64
CA PRO A 177 2.73 -2.27 -2.37
C PRO A 177 3.64 -1.56 -3.38
N ILE A 178 3.22 -0.32 -3.73
CA ILE A 178 4.04 0.66 -4.47
C ILE A 178 4.15 1.88 -3.57
N VAL A 179 5.34 2.17 -3.07
CA VAL A 179 5.51 3.14 -2.00
C VAL A 179 6.58 4.18 -2.32
N ARG A 180 6.47 5.37 -1.71
CA ARG A 180 7.62 6.26 -1.62
C ARG A 180 8.56 5.79 -0.51
N GLU A 181 9.88 5.90 -0.74
CA GLU A 181 10.92 5.50 0.22
C GLU A 181 11.02 6.48 1.40
N THR A 182 10.05 6.40 2.32
CA THR A 182 10.02 7.25 3.51
C THR A 182 9.59 6.47 4.75
N GLY A 183 10.24 6.74 5.89
CA GLY A 183 9.92 6.15 7.20
C GLY A 183 9.68 4.66 7.14
N GLY A 184 8.60 4.19 7.75
CA GLY A 184 8.26 2.77 7.81
C GLY A 184 7.96 2.11 6.46
N LEU A 185 7.63 2.89 5.43
CA LEU A 185 7.45 2.33 4.08
C LEU A 185 8.78 1.81 3.54
N ARG A 186 9.88 2.56 3.72
CA ARG A 186 11.22 2.13 3.35
C ARG A 186 11.70 0.92 4.17
N ASP A 187 11.27 0.82 5.42
CA ASP A 187 11.71 -0.24 6.32
C ASP A 187 10.95 -1.56 6.06
N THR A 188 9.77 -1.51 5.44
CA THR A 188 8.88 -2.67 5.24
C THR A 188 8.78 -3.14 3.79
N VAL A 189 9.00 -2.25 2.82
CA VAL A 189 8.88 -2.59 1.40
C VAL A 189 10.27 -2.64 0.77
N MET A 190 10.65 -3.85 0.35
CA MET A 190 11.89 -4.11 -0.38
C MET A 190 11.57 -4.06 -1.90
N PRO A 191 12.22 -3.17 -2.66
CA PRO A 191 11.99 -3.06 -4.09
C PRO A 191 12.30 -4.36 -4.83
N TYR A 192 11.44 -4.70 -5.79
CA TYR A 192 11.63 -5.88 -6.63
C TYR A 192 12.90 -5.77 -7.49
N ASN A 193 13.72 -6.80 -7.43
CA ASN A 193 14.90 -6.98 -8.25
C ASN A 193 14.64 -8.03 -9.34
N GLN A 194 14.55 -7.60 -10.59
CA GLN A 194 14.26 -8.47 -11.73
C GLN A 194 15.32 -9.54 -12.01
N TYR A 195 16.56 -9.37 -11.48
CA TYR A 195 17.66 -10.29 -11.71
C TYR A 195 17.72 -11.41 -10.66
N THR A 196 17.28 -11.13 -9.43
CA THR A 196 17.30 -12.10 -8.32
C THR A 196 15.93 -12.65 -7.99
N GLY A 197 14.85 -11.99 -8.44
CA GLY A 197 13.47 -12.30 -8.03
C GLY A 197 13.13 -11.90 -6.60
N GLU A 198 14.06 -11.23 -5.91
CA GLU A 198 13.86 -10.74 -4.55
C GLU A 198 13.04 -9.45 -4.52
N GLY A 199 12.47 -9.16 -3.36
CA GLY A 199 11.62 -7.98 -3.14
C GLY A 199 10.15 -8.37 -2.89
N ASN A 200 9.41 -7.46 -2.28
CA ASN A 200 8.01 -7.65 -1.91
C ASN A 200 7.10 -6.50 -2.37
N GLY A 201 7.64 -5.57 -3.20
CA GLY A 201 6.92 -4.42 -3.70
C GLY A 201 7.75 -3.58 -4.66
N PHE A 202 7.29 -2.37 -4.91
CA PHE A 202 7.97 -1.36 -5.73
C PHE A 202 8.15 -0.08 -4.93
N SER A 203 9.18 0.70 -5.26
CA SER A 203 9.41 1.98 -4.59
C SER A 203 9.90 3.05 -5.56
N PHE A 204 9.75 4.31 -5.13
CA PHE A 204 10.34 5.49 -5.76
C PHE A 204 10.89 6.42 -4.67
N ALA A 205 11.94 7.19 -5.00
CA ALA A 205 12.71 7.91 -3.99
C ALA A 205 12.14 9.30 -3.66
N ASN A 206 11.93 10.13 -4.69
CA ASN A 206 11.54 11.51 -4.50
C ASN A 206 10.03 11.69 -4.37
N TYR A 207 9.59 12.77 -3.73
CA TYR A 207 8.17 13.14 -3.70
C TYR A 207 7.81 13.81 -5.04
N ASP A 208 7.69 12.96 -6.05
CA ASP A 208 7.51 13.34 -7.45
C ASP A 208 6.48 12.45 -8.15
N ALA A 209 5.53 13.08 -8.86
CA ALA A 209 4.43 12.37 -9.50
C ALA A 209 4.89 11.49 -10.68
N TRP A 210 5.95 11.89 -11.38
CA TRP A 210 6.46 11.16 -12.52
C TRP A 210 7.26 9.92 -12.08
N GLU A 211 8.04 10.03 -10.99
CA GLU A 211 8.68 8.86 -10.38
C GLU A 211 7.64 7.85 -9.88
N MET A 212 6.56 8.32 -9.25
CA MET A 212 5.44 7.47 -8.85
C MET A 212 4.81 6.77 -10.07
N ARG A 213 4.52 7.52 -11.14
CA ARG A 213 3.99 6.97 -12.38
C ARG A 213 4.90 5.88 -12.97
N ASP A 214 6.21 6.13 -12.99
CA ASP A 214 7.17 5.18 -13.54
C ASP A 214 7.26 3.90 -12.67
N ALA A 215 7.11 4.01 -11.36
CA ALA A 215 6.98 2.85 -10.47
C ALA A 215 5.67 2.06 -10.75
N VAL A 216 4.55 2.74 -11.01
CA VAL A 216 3.29 2.09 -11.44
C VAL A 216 3.48 1.37 -12.78
N ARG A 217 4.15 1.98 -13.76
CA ARG A 217 4.43 1.35 -15.07
C ARG A 217 5.31 0.10 -14.94
N LYS A 218 6.34 0.17 -14.11
CA LYS A 218 7.18 -0.99 -13.81
C LYS A 218 6.37 -2.14 -13.19
N ALA A 219 5.43 -1.82 -12.30
CA ALA A 219 4.51 -2.82 -11.74
C ALA A 219 3.58 -3.41 -12.81
N LEU A 220 3.07 -2.59 -13.74
CA LEU A 220 2.27 -3.05 -14.89
C LEU A 220 3.06 -3.97 -15.83
N GLU A 221 4.33 -3.68 -16.10
CA GLU A 221 5.21 -4.55 -16.87
C GLU A 221 5.38 -5.91 -16.18
N CYS A 222 5.62 -5.92 -14.86
CA CYS A 222 5.71 -7.16 -14.09
C CYS A 222 4.40 -7.94 -14.06
N TYR A 223 3.25 -7.27 -14.06
CA TYR A 223 1.92 -7.90 -14.04
C TYR A 223 1.66 -8.78 -15.27
N GLN A 224 2.27 -8.48 -16.40
CA GLN A 224 2.16 -9.29 -17.63
C GLN A 224 2.88 -10.64 -17.54
N ASN A 225 3.67 -10.86 -16.49
CA ASN A 225 4.40 -12.11 -16.27
C ASN A 225 3.89 -12.82 -15.01
N GLU A 226 3.13 -13.89 -15.19
CA GLU A 226 2.50 -14.66 -14.11
C GLU A 226 3.52 -15.22 -13.11
N GLU A 227 4.70 -15.66 -13.57
CA GLU A 227 5.75 -16.21 -12.70
C GLU A 227 6.33 -15.11 -11.81
N VAL A 228 6.59 -13.93 -12.35
CA VAL A 228 7.05 -12.75 -11.61
C VAL A 228 6.03 -12.34 -10.56
N MET A 229 4.75 -12.24 -10.95
CA MET A 229 3.68 -11.86 -10.02
C MET A 229 3.47 -12.90 -8.92
N HIS A 230 3.51 -14.18 -9.26
CA HIS A 230 3.43 -15.24 -8.25
C HIS A 230 4.61 -15.17 -7.26
N GLY A 231 5.81 -14.90 -7.75
CA GLY A 231 7.00 -14.68 -6.91
C GLY A 231 6.84 -13.48 -5.97
N LEU A 232 6.40 -12.33 -6.49
CA LEU A 232 6.13 -11.11 -5.71
C LEU A 232 5.06 -11.35 -4.64
N ILE A 233 3.92 -11.96 -4.99
CA ILE A 233 2.85 -12.30 -4.05
C ILE A 233 3.37 -13.23 -2.95
N THR A 234 4.14 -14.24 -3.33
CA THR A 234 4.75 -15.18 -2.39
C THR A 234 5.69 -14.46 -1.42
N ASN A 235 6.54 -13.56 -1.91
CA ASN A 235 7.47 -12.78 -1.09
C ASN A 235 6.72 -11.82 -0.15
N ALA A 236 5.70 -11.13 -0.66
CA ALA A 236 4.86 -10.24 0.14
C ALA A 236 4.16 -10.99 1.28
N MET A 237 3.49 -12.11 0.98
CA MET A 237 2.78 -12.92 1.98
C MET A 237 3.70 -13.66 2.97
N LYS A 238 5.00 -13.80 2.65
CA LYS A 238 6.00 -14.36 3.57
C LYS A 238 6.49 -13.36 4.60
N ALA A 239 6.39 -12.07 4.33
CA ALA A 239 6.86 -11.03 5.23
C ALA A 239 6.09 -11.09 6.57
N ASP A 240 6.81 -11.18 7.67
CA ASP A 240 6.21 -11.23 9.01
C ASP A 240 6.23 -9.85 9.67
N PHE A 241 5.05 -9.27 9.77
CA PHE A 241 4.80 -8.00 10.43
C PHE A 241 3.85 -8.16 11.63
N GLY A 242 3.84 -9.32 12.30
CA GLY A 242 3.03 -9.54 13.50
C GLY A 242 3.50 -8.71 14.69
N PHE A 243 2.60 -8.46 15.64
CA PHE A 243 2.90 -7.75 16.89
C PHE A 243 3.96 -8.45 17.74
N GLU A 244 4.13 -9.77 17.59
CA GLU A 244 5.09 -10.56 18.35
C GLU A 244 6.51 -10.00 18.16
N ARG A 245 6.89 -9.68 16.92
CA ARG A 245 8.20 -9.10 16.61
C ARG A 245 8.42 -7.76 17.29
N SER A 246 7.43 -6.87 17.22
CA SER A 246 7.51 -5.56 17.88
C SER A 246 7.60 -5.73 19.41
N ALA A 247 6.82 -6.64 19.99
CA ALA A 247 6.85 -6.93 21.43
C ALA A 247 8.21 -7.46 21.90
N GLU A 248 8.85 -8.33 21.12
CA GLU A 248 10.21 -8.80 21.40
C GLU A 248 11.25 -7.67 21.37
N GLU A 249 11.12 -6.74 20.42
CA GLU A 249 12.00 -5.57 20.36
C GLU A 249 11.80 -4.65 21.57
N TYR A 250 10.57 -4.38 21.98
CA TYR A 250 10.27 -3.64 23.21
C TYR A 250 10.83 -4.36 24.46
N ALA A 251 10.62 -5.68 24.59
CA ALA A 251 11.13 -6.44 25.71
C ALA A 251 12.66 -6.37 25.81
N ARG A 252 13.38 -6.46 24.69
CA ARG A 252 14.85 -6.29 24.65
C ARG A 252 15.28 -4.92 25.15
N HIS A 253 14.57 -3.85 24.75
CA HIS A 253 14.88 -2.51 25.23
C HIS A 253 14.62 -2.33 26.74
N TYR A 254 13.53 -2.89 27.28
CA TYR A 254 13.28 -2.85 28.73
C TYR A 254 14.34 -3.61 29.53
N LEU A 255 14.73 -4.79 29.04
CA LEU A 255 15.81 -5.56 29.69
C LEU A 255 17.17 -4.86 29.67
N TRP A 256 17.44 -4.05 28.64
CA TRP A 256 18.67 -3.28 28.55
C TRP A 256 18.69 -2.06 29.49
N MET A 257 17.53 -1.57 29.92
CA MET A 257 17.43 -0.45 30.87
C MET A 257 17.51 -0.88 32.35
N LEU A 258 17.40 -2.18 32.64
CA LEU A 258 17.57 -2.77 33.96
C LEU A 258 19.04 -3.08 34.25
#